data_a8a23a431e85cd3ad9f80c97110d166b
#
_entry.id   a8a23a431e85cd3ad9f80c97110d166b
#
_cell.length_a   1.000
_cell.length_b   1.000
_cell.length_c   1.000
_cell.angle_alpha   90.00
_cell.angle_beta   90.00
_cell.angle_gamma   90.00
#
_symmetry.space_group_name_H-M   'P 1'
#
loop_
_entity.id
_entity.type
_entity.pdbx_description
1 polymer ?
#
loop_
_entity_poly.entity_id
_entity_poly.type
_entity_poly.pdbx_seq_one_letter_code
_entity_poly.pdbx_strand_id
1 'polypeptide(L)'
;LYSSAASDVYKRQVEDFTRALDLRDGIYKVNYKSDGVTYDREAFASTPANVLVINYRASKPGSFNADFSVNCQVDADISAKGPILTWKGTLKNGMNFEGRVLIRTKGGTVSASGDRISVKDADSCTVVIAMETDYLMDYKKDWKGEAPSRKLDRYAAKSASTDYAALKQAHIAQYKSMFDRVKVDFGKTEPEVAKLPIPERLKAYKNKPSDPDLEETMFQFGRYLLLSSSRPGTLPANLQGLWNEYVKPPWACDYHNNINVQMAYWGAEPANLSECHQALVDYVEAMAPGCRDASQANKKFNTKDGKPVRGWTVRTSQNIFGGNGWAWNIPGNAWYALHIWEHYA
;
A
#
# COMPACT_ATOMS: atom_id res chain seq x y z
N LEU A 1 10.05 -1.82 -7.88
CA LEU A 1 11.05 -2.89 -7.98
C LEU A 1 10.81 -3.67 -9.26
N TYR A 2 11.53 -3.32 -10.33
CA TYR A 2 11.64 -4.19 -11.50
C TYR A 2 12.72 -5.22 -11.19
N SER A 3 12.39 -6.50 -11.10
CA SER A 3 13.40 -7.53 -11.11
C SER A 3 13.90 -7.67 -12.55
N SER A 4 15.21 -7.59 -12.80
CA SER A 4 15.81 -7.81 -14.12
C SER A 4 15.56 -9.22 -14.67
N ALA A 5 15.10 -10.15 -13.84
CA ALA A 5 14.52 -11.42 -14.28
C ALA A 5 13.35 -11.24 -15.26
N ALA A 6 12.71 -10.06 -15.30
CA ALA A 6 11.66 -9.77 -16.29
C ALA A 6 12.20 -9.62 -17.72
N SER A 7 13.45 -9.18 -17.92
CA SER A 7 14.02 -9.04 -19.27
C SER A 7 14.49 -10.35 -19.89
N ASP A 8 14.87 -11.33 -19.09
CA ASP A 8 15.23 -12.67 -19.57
C ASP A 8 13.99 -13.57 -19.78
N VAL A 9 12.91 -13.32 -19.07
CA VAL A 9 11.62 -14.02 -19.26
C VAL A 9 11.03 -13.76 -20.66
N TYR A 10 11.29 -12.61 -21.27
CA TYR A 10 10.86 -12.34 -22.65
C TYR A 10 11.61 -13.14 -23.72
N LYS A 11 12.74 -13.75 -23.41
CA LYS A 11 13.52 -14.59 -24.35
C LYS A 11 13.31 -16.09 -24.16
N ARG A 12 12.70 -16.52 -23.05
CA ARG A 12 12.39 -17.92 -22.77
C ARG A 12 10.90 -18.14 -22.81
N GLN A 13 10.48 -19.21 -23.45
CA GLN A 13 9.08 -19.59 -23.48
C GLN A 13 8.63 -19.98 -22.07
N VAL A 14 7.61 -19.32 -21.56
CA VAL A 14 7.01 -19.55 -20.25
C VAL A 14 5.75 -20.38 -20.46
N GLU A 15 5.65 -21.49 -19.76
CA GLU A 15 4.48 -22.39 -19.77
C GLU A 15 3.69 -22.22 -18.45
N ASP A 16 2.41 -22.58 -18.47
CA ASP A 16 1.53 -22.67 -17.30
C ASP A 16 1.51 -21.37 -16.45
N PHE A 17 1.61 -20.21 -17.11
CA PHE A 17 1.62 -18.92 -16.40
C PHE A 17 0.27 -18.65 -15.75
N THR A 18 0.30 -18.44 -14.42
CA THR A 18 -0.84 -17.96 -13.63
C THR A 18 -0.45 -16.78 -12.75
N ARG A 19 -1.41 -15.89 -12.56
CA ARG A 19 -1.28 -14.73 -11.70
C ARG A 19 -2.58 -14.52 -10.93
N ALA A 20 -2.50 -14.48 -9.61
CA ALA A 20 -3.67 -14.34 -8.76
C ALA A 20 -3.39 -13.44 -7.55
N LEU A 21 -4.40 -12.71 -7.13
CA LEU A 21 -4.48 -12.10 -5.81
C LEU A 21 -5.44 -12.94 -4.96
N ASP A 22 -4.90 -13.60 -3.95
CA ASP A 22 -5.68 -14.33 -2.97
C ASP A 22 -6.24 -13.35 -1.93
N LEU A 23 -7.53 -13.02 -2.08
CA LEU A 23 -8.19 -12.06 -1.20
C LEU A 23 -8.38 -12.58 0.23
N ARG A 24 -8.40 -13.92 0.43
CA ARG A 24 -8.58 -14.51 1.77
C ARG A 24 -7.36 -14.39 2.64
N ASP A 25 -6.18 -14.46 2.01
CA ASP A 25 -4.89 -14.41 2.69
C ASP A 25 -4.16 -13.09 2.49
N GLY A 26 -4.64 -12.22 1.58
CA GLY A 26 -3.98 -10.97 1.22
C GLY A 26 -2.63 -11.20 0.53
N ILE A 27 -2.50 -12.25 -0.28
CA ILE A 27 -1.24 -12.67 -0.92
C ILE A 27 -1.37 -12.62 -2.44
N TYR A 28 -0.41 -11.96 -3.08
CA TYR A 28 -0.25 -12.01 -4.53
C TYR A 28 0.64 -13.19 -4.91
N LYS A 29 0.19 -14.00 -5.89
CA LYS A 29 0.83 -15.24 -6.33
C LYS A 29 1.10 -15.20 -7.82
N VAL A 30 2.28 -15.66 -8.24
CA VAL A 30 2.64 -15.91 -9.63
C VAL A 30 3.30 -17.27 -9.73
N ASN A 31 2.82 -18.09 -10.66
CA ASN A 31 3.39 -19.40 -10.95
C ASN A 31 3.65 -19.50 -12.45
N TYR A 32 4.75 -20.09 -12.82
CA TYR A 32 5.07 -20.41 -14.21
C TYR A 32 6.12 -21.52 -14.29
N LYS A 33 6.23 -22.13 -15.49
CA LYS A 33 7.25 -23.12 -15.79
C LYS A 33 8.16 -22.62 -16.90
N SER A 34 9.46 -22.82 -16.76
CA SER A 34 10.47 -22.52 -17.77
C SER A 34 11.59 -23.55 -17.70
N ASP A 35 12.01 -24.08 -18.84
CA ASP A 35 13.06 -25.10 -18.97
C ASP A 35 12.83 -26.30 -18.01
N GLY A 36 11.58 -26.74 -17.85
CA GLY A 36 11.22 -27.86 -16.98
C GLY A 36 11.30 -27.56 -15.46
N VAL A 37 11.53 -26.32 -15.06
CA VAL A 37 11.52 -25.84 -13.67
C VAL A 37 10.26 -25.03 -13.41
N THR A 38 9.52 -25.35 -12.34
CA THR A 38 8.41 -24.53 -11.87
C THR A 38 8.93 -23.46 -10.93
N TYR A 39 8.49 -22.22 -11.15
CA TYR A 39 8.82 -21.07 -10.33
C TYR A 39 7.56 -20.54 -9.66
N ASP A 40 7.62 -20.40 -8.35
CA ASP A 40 6.57 -19.81 -7.52
C ASP A 40 7.06 -18.48 -6.97
N ARG A 41 6.20 -17.46 -7.01
CA ARG A 41 6.42 -16.17 -6.35
C ARG A 41 5.21 -15.83 -5.50
N GLU A 42 5.44 -15.51 -4.24
CA GLU A 42 4.43 -14.95 -3.37
C GLU A 42 4.88 -13.56 -2.88
N ALA A 43 3.95 -12.61 -2.79
CA ALA A 43 4.22 -11.28 -2.28
C ALA A 43 3.08 -10.81 -1.36
N PHE A 44 3.43 -10.20 -0.22
CA PHE A 44 2.48 -9.62 0.72
C PHE A 44 3.11 -8.48 1.54
N ALA A 45 2.29 -7.52 1.95
CA ALA A 45 2.68 -6.46 2.87
C ALA A 45 2.29 -6.85 4.30
N SER A 46 3.28 -7.15 5.13
CA SER A 46 3.09 -7.58 6.51
C SER A 46 2.94 -6.40 7.44
N THR A 47 1.71 -6.11 7.90
CA THR A 47 1.47 -5.09 8.94
C THR A 47 2.20 -5.40 10.25
N PRO A 48 2.21 -6.64 10.79
CA PRO A 48 2.92 -6.94 12.03
C PRO A 48 4.42 -6.68 11.98
N ALA A 49 5.04 -6.91 10.82
CA ALA A 49 6.48 -6.69 10.63
C ALA A 49 6.80 -5.33 10.02
N ASN A 50 5.81 -4.64 9.46
CA ASN A 50 5.91 -3.38 8.71
C ASN A 50 6.90 -3.47 7.54
N VAL A 51 6.80 -4.54 6.76
CA VAL A 51 7.64 -4.84 5.60
C VAL A 51 6.83 -5.42 4.45
N LEU A 52 7.29 -5.20 3.23
CA LEU A 52 6.87 -5.98 2.07
C LEU A 52 7.78 -7.20 1.94
N VAL A 53 7.18 -8.36 1.77
CA VAL A 53 7.88 -9.64 1.61
C VAL A 53 7.59 -10.19 0.23
N ILE A 54 8.63 -10.57 -0.50
CA ILE A 54 8.52 -11.32 -1.75
C ILE A 54 9.34 -12.60 -1.60
N ASN A 55 8.73 -13.74 -1.84
CA ASN A 55 9.43 -15.02 -1.80
C ASN A 55 9.41 -15.68 -3.17
N TYR A 56 10.56 -16.12 -3.62
CA TYR A 56 10.77 -16.87 -4.84
C TYR A 56 11.19 -18.29 -4.50
N ARG A 57 10.62 -19.27 -5.18
CA ARG A 57 10.97 -20.69 -5.06
C ARG A 57 11.11 -21.31 -6.43
N ALA A 58 12.15 -22.14 -6.62
CA ALA A 58 12.29 -22.99 -7.77
C ALA A 58 12.02 -24.45 -7.37
N SER A 59 11.36 -25.24 -8.22
CA SER A 59 11.08 -26.67 -7.97
C SER A 59 12.33 -27.55 -8.04
N LYS A 60 13.38 -27.09 -8.73
CA LYS A 60 14.66 -27.78 -8.84
C LYS A 60 15.70 -27.03 -7.99
N PRO A 61 16.42 -27.71 -7.08
CA PRO A 61 17.49 -27.09 -6.30
C PRO A 61 18.52 -26.37 -7.16
N GLY A 62 19.03 -25.23 -6.69
CA GLY A 62 20.05 -24.45 -7.37
C GLY A 62 19.59 -23.76 -8.67
N SER A 63 18.28 -23.66 -8.93
CA SER A 63 17.79 -23.12 -10.20
C SER A 63 17.38 -21.65 -10.14
N PHE A 64 17.36 -21.03 -8.96
CA PHE A 64 17.01 -19.62 -8.84
C PHE A 64 18.25 -18.73 -8.97
N ASN A 65 18.23 -17.88 -10.00
CA ASN A 65 19.26 -16.88 -10.27
C ASN A 65 18.58 -15.52 -10.49
N ALA A 66 19.05 -14.46 -9.84
CA ALA A 66 18.49 -13.12 -10.00
C ALA A 66 19.48 -12.03 -9.58
N ASP A 67 19.35 -10.87 -10.23
CA ASP A 67 19.97 -9.63 -9.82
C ASP A 67 18.91 -8.69 -9.24
N PHE A 68 19.22 -8.07 -8.11
CA PHE A 68 18.36 -7.09 -7.44
C PHE A 68 19.01 -5.72 -7.44
N SER A 69 18.28 -4.72 -7.92
CA SER A 69 18.67 -3.31 -7.90
C SER A 69 17.45 -2.46 -7.61
N VAL A 70 17.65 -1.21 -7.22
CA VAL A 70 16.60 -0.20 -7.04
C VAL A 70 16.76 0.85 -8.12
N ASN A 71 15.67 1.17 -8.81
CA ASN A 71 15.56 2.35 -9.64
C ASN A 71 14.71 3.37 -8.88
N CYS A 72 15.34 4.39 -8.31
CA CYS A 72 14.64 5.47 -7.60
C CYS A 72 14.30 6.59 -8.59
N GLN A 73 13.03 7.02 -8.60
CA GLN A 73 12.56 8.09 -9.51
C GLN A 73 12.95 9.50 -9.03
N VAL A 74 13.53 9.60 -7.84
CA VAL A 74 14.09 10.85 -7.26
C VAL A 74 15.55 10.62 -6.91
N ASP A 75 16.31 11.70 -6.73
CA ASP A 75 17.72 11.61 -6.38
C ASP A 75 17.92 10.81 -5.08
N ALA A 76 18.74 9.80 -5.15
CA ALA A 76 19.03 8.90 -4.04
C ALA A 76 20.44 8.32 -4.13
N ASP A 77 21.08 8.20 -2.98
CA ASP A 77 22.30 7.40 -2.82
C ASP A 77 21.91 5.93 -2.69
N ILE A 78 22.37 5.10 -3.62
CA ILE A 78 22.07 3.67 -3.65
C ILE A 78 23.37 2.89 -3.42
N SER A 79 23.34 1.92 -2.51
CA SER A 79 24.50 1.08 -2.22
C SER A 79 24.08 -0.32 -1.78
N ALA A 80 24.91 -1.32 -2.12
CA ALA A 80 24.74 -2.70 -1.67
C ALA A 80 25.92 -3.14 -0.80
N LYS A 81 25.61 -3.76 0.34
CA LYS A 81 26.62 -4.33 1.25
C LYS A 81 26.14 -5.65 1.82
N GLY A 82 26.86 -6.73 1.53
CA GLY A 82 26.41 -8.07 1.90
C GLY A 82 25.01 -8.36 1.32
N PRO A 83 24.04 -8.85 2.10
CA PRO A 83 22.70 -9.14 1.62
C PRO A 83 21.77 -7.93 1.67
N ILE A 84 22.25 -6.71 1.94
CA ILE A 84 21.44 -5.51 2.13
C ILE A 84 21.71 -4.51 1.01
N LEU A 85 20.65 -4.05 0.35
CA LEU A 85 20.65 -2.92 -0.56
C LEU A 85 19.90 -1.75 0.11
N THR A 86 20.51 -0.57 0.12
CA THR A 86 19.98 0.64 0.74
C THR A 86 19.88 1.75 -0.29
N TRP A 87 18.80 2.53 -0.24
CA TRP A 87 18.67 3.79 -0.95
C TRP A 87 18.16 4.85 0.01
N LYS A 88 18.68 6.06 -0.09
CA LYS A 88 18.28 7.18 0.78
C LYS A 88 18.47 8.51 0.07
N GLY A 89 17.70 9.49 0.48
CA GLY A 89 17.77 10.83 -0.09
C GLY A 89 16.92 11.83 0.67
N THR A 90 16.89 13.05 0.14
CA THR A 90 16.08 14.15 0.65
C THR A 90 15.24 14.72 -0.49
N LEU A 91 13.93 14.78 -0.32
CA LEU A 91 13.02 15.39 -1.29
C LEU A 91 13.17 16.91 -1.29
N LYS A 92 12.70 17.58 -2.37
CA LYS A 92 12.78 19.03 -2.54
C LYS A 92 12.14 19.85 -1.41
N ASN A 93 11.16 19.28 -0.71
CA ASN A 93 10.53 19.88 0.47
C ASN A 93 11.27 19.63 1.78
N GLY A 94 12.46 19.04 1.74
CA GLY A 94 13.28 18.75 2.92
C GLY A 94 12.89 17.48 3.68
N MET A 95 11.98 16.66 3.15
CA MET A 95 11.64 15.36 3.74
C MET A 95 12.70 14.32 3.40
N ASN A 96 13.25 13.67 4.41
CA ASN A 96 14.20 12.59 4.25
C ASN A 96 13.48 11.27 4.04
N PHE A 97 14.04 10.40 3.21
CA PHE A 97 13.58 9.03 3.02
C PHE A 97 14.74 8.04 3.02
N GLU A 98 14.47 6.84 3.44
CA GLU A 98 15.38 5.70 3.34
C GLU A 98 14.58 4.43 3.08
N GLY A 99 15.14 3.54 2.26
CA GLY A 99 14.61 2.23 2.05
C GLY A 99 15.70 1.18 2.11
N ARG A 100 15.35 -0.04 2.49
CA ARG A 100 16.26 -1.19 2.58
C ARG A 100 15.60 -2.43 2.00
N VAL A 101 16.40 -3.18 1.26
CA VAL A 101 16.08 -4.55 0.81
C VAL A 101 17.04 -5.50 1.51
N LEU A 102 16.50 -6.49 2.19
CA LEU A 102 17.29 -7.61 2.73
C LEU A 102 17.01 -8.86 1.90
N ILE A 103 18.06 -9.47 1.36
CA ILE A 103 18.02 -10.70 0.58
C ILE A 103 18.42 -11.89 1.47
N ARG A 104 17.60 -12.94 1.46
CA ARG A 104 17.89 -14.20 2.15
C ARG A 104 17.69 -15.36 1.17
N THR A 105 18.61 -16.28 1.13
CA THR A 105 18.53 -17.46 0.25
C THR A 105 18.55 -18.75 1.06
N LYS A 106 17.91 -19.77 0.52
CA LYS A 106 18.19 -21.15 0.87
C LYS A 106 19.01 -21.74 -0.27
N GLY A 107 20.23 -22.22 0.05
CA GLY A 107 21.21 -22.61 -0.97
C GLY A 107 21.79 -21.41 -1.72
N GLY A 108 22.72 -21.70 -2.62
CA GLY A 108 23.34 -20.74 -3.50
C GLY A 108 24.24 -19.71 -2.82
N THR A 109 24.54 -18.63 -3.54
CA THR A 109 25.40 -17.54 -3.08
C THR A 109 24.73 -16.18 -3.26
N VAL A 110 25.08 -15.24 -2.37
CA VAL A 110 24.65 -13.83 -2.43
C VAL A 110 25.90 -12.96 -2.48
N SER A 111 26.01 -12.09 -3.46
CA SER A 111 27.12 -11.15 -3.60
C SER A 111 26.64 -9.75 -3.89
N ALA A 112 27.31 -8.74 -3.32
CA ALA A 112 27.02 -7.33 -3.54
C ALA A 112 28.12 -6.68 -4.39
N SER A 113 27.73 -5.82 -5.33
CA SER A 113 28.66 -5.02 -6.14
C SER A 113 28.00 -3.69 -6.50
N GLY A 114 28.58 -2.57 -6.06
CA GLY A 114 28.06 -1.24 -6.32
C GLY A 114 26.65 -1.04 -5.74
N ASP A 115 25.66 -0.93 -6.60
CA ASP A 115 24.24 -0.73 -6.32
C ASP A 115 23.36 -1.98 -6.53
N ARG A 116 24.00 -3.16 -6.63
CA ARG A 116 23.37 -4.42 -7.02
C ARG A 116 23.67 -5.56 -6.07
N ILE A 117 22.71 -6.45 -5.86
CA ILE A 117 22.88 -7.75 -5.22
C ILE A 117 22.56 -8.83 -6.22
N SER A 118 23.50 -9.77 -6.41
CA SER A 118 23.34 -10.96 -7.25
C SER A 118 23.12 -12.20 -6.38
N VAL A 119 22.12 -12.99 -6.75
CA VAL A 119 21.85 -14.33 -6.18
C VAL A 119 22.10 -15.36 -7.27
N LYS A 120 22.88 -16.41 -6.95
CA LYS A 120 23.18 -17.50 -7.87
C LYS A 120 22.95 -18.86 -7.21
N ASP A 121 22.39 -19.79 -8.00
CA ASP A 121 22.22 -21.21 -7.66
C ASP A 121 21.44 -21.44 -6.35
N ALA A 122 20.43 -20.60 -6.06
CA ALA A 122 19.60 -20.75 -4.87
C ALA A 122 18.37 -21.66 -5.13
N ASP A 123 17.89 -22.30 -4.06
CA ASP A 123 16.63 -23.07 -4.07
C ASP A 123 15.43 -22.12 -3.90
N SER A 124 15.62 -21.11 -3.08
CA SER A 124 14.64 -20.05 -2.84
C SER A 124 15.32 -18.76 -2.42
N CYS A 125 14.59 -17.64 -2.61
CA CYS A 125 15.05 -16.32 -2.23
C CYS A 125 13.89 -15.54 -1.59
N THR A 126 14.10 -15.04 -0.38
CA THR A 126 13.17 -14.14 0.30
C THR A 126 13.73 -12.73 0.27
N VAL A 127 12.95 -11.80 -0.27
CA VAL A 127 13.25 -10.38 -0.34
C VAL A 127 12.36 -9.66 0.67
N VAL A 128 12.96 -9.01 1.65
CA VAL A 128 12.26 -8.21 2.66
C VAL A 128 12.56 -6.75 2.41
N ILE A 129 11.53 -5.94 2.19
CA ILE A 129 11.65 -4.53 1.83
C ILE A 129 10.98 -3.69 2.91
N ALA A 130 11.69 -2.68 3.39
CA ALA A 130 11.14 -1.65 4.25
C ALA A 130 11.52 -0.27 3.70
N MET A 131 10.62 0.70 3.82
CA MET A 131 10.86 2.08 3.44
C MET A 131 10.17 3.02 4.43
N GLU A 132 10.87 4.09 4.78
CA GLU A 132 10.38 5.10 5.72
C GLU A 132 10.77 6.52 5.28
N THR A 133 10.06 7.47 5.87
CA THR A 133 10.37 8.89 5.79
C THR A 133 10.45 9.48 7.21
N ASP A 134 10.96 10.69 7.33
CA ASP A 134 10.87 11.46 8.59
C ASP A 134 9.52 12.19 8.75
N TYR A 135 8.52 11.86 7.92
CA TYR A 135 7.17 12.39 8.08
C TYR A 135 6.55 11.99 9.43
N LEU A 136 5.91 12.95 10.05
CA LEU A 136 5.05 12.77 11.23
C LEU A 136 3.74 13.51 10.99
N MET A 137 2.63 12.86 11.22
CA MET A 137 1.30 13.45 11.09
C MET A 137 0.98 14.33 12.30
N ASP A 138 1.68 15.44 12.42
CA ASP A 138 1.56 16.41 13.52
C ASP A 138 1.91 17.84 13.02
N TYR A 139 0.87 18.67 12.87
CA TYR A 139 0.99 20.06 12.43
C TYR A 139 1.91 20.88 13.35
N LYS A 140 1.83 20.66 14.67
CA LYS A 140 2.61 21.43 15.68
C LYS A 140 4.10 21.11 15.65
N LYS A 141 4.48 19.98 15.06
CA LYS A 141 5.87 19.55 14.86
C LYS A 141 6.36 19.77 13.44
N ASP A 142 5.66 20.63 12.68
CA ASP A 142 6.01 20.93 11.29
C ASP A 142 6.17 19.66 10.43
N TRP A 143 5.32 18.66 10.71
CA TRP A 143 5.27 17.37 10.03
C TRP A 143 6.57 16.56 10.07
N LYS A 144 7.50 16.92 10.97
CA LYS A 144 8.81 16.28 11.13
C LYS A 144 8.87 15.39 12.36
N GLY A 145 9.27 14.15 12.14
CA GLY A 145 9.44 13.13 13.16
C GLY A 145 10.85 12.55 13.20
N GLU A 146 10.93 11.31 13.60
CA GLU A 146 12.16 10.56 13.76
C GLU A 146 12.82 10.26 12.41
N ALA A 147 14.17 10.21 12.40
CA ALA A 147 14.93 9.84 11.20
C ALA A 147 14.52 8.46 10.65
N PRO A 148 14.40 8.32 9.31
CA PRO A 148 13.99 7.06 8.69
C PRO A 148 14.83 5.86 9.10
N SER A 149 16.16 6.04 9.22
CA SER A 149 17.09 4.98 9.60
C SER A 149 16.74 4.31 10.93
N ARG A 150 16.36 5.10 11.96
CA ARG A 150 15.98 4.57 13.26
C ARG A 150 14.72 3.70 13.22
N LYS A 151 13.74 4.11 12.41
CA LYS A 151 12.53 3.31 12.18
C LYS A 151 12.89 1.99 11.50
N LEU A 152 13.70 2.05 10.44
CA LEU A 152 14.15 0.89 9.69
C LEU A 152 15.00 -0.08 10.53
N ASP A 153 15.82 0.42 11.45
CA ASP A 153 16.59 -0.42 12.37
C ASP A 153 15.66 -1.26 13.27
N ARG A 154 14.53 -0.70 13.73
CA ARG A 154 13.52 -1.44 14.50
C ARG A 154 12.83 -2.53 13.66
N TYR A 155 12.52 -2.26 12.38
CA TYR A 155 11.92 -3.26 11.49
C TYR A 155 12.92 -4.36 11.12
N ALA A 156 14.18 -3.98 10.87
CA ALA A 156 15.25 -4.93 10.65
C ALA A 156 15.44 -5.86 11.85
N ALA A 157 15.45 -5.33 13.08
CA ALA A 157 15.58 -6.13 14.29
C ALA A 157 14.42 -7.13 14.46
N LYS A 158 13.18 -6.73 14.16
CA LYS A 158 12.00 -7.62 14.21
C LYS A 158 12.03 -8.71 13.14
N SER A 159 12.50 -8.38 11.95
CA SER A 159 12.51 -9.31 10.81
C SER A 159 13.81 -10.12 10.69
N ALA A 160 14.90 -9.72 11.35
CA ALA A 160 16.23 -10.30 11.17
C ALA A 160 16.29 -11.81 11.46
N SER A 161 15.59 -12.27 12.50
CA SER A 161 15.56 -13.67 12.92
C SER A 161 14.29 -14.41 12.46
N THR A 162 13.36 -13.74 11.80
CA THR A 162 12.08 -14.32 11.43
C THR A 162 12.15 -14.88 10.01
N ASP A 163 11.91 -16.17 9.85
CA ASP A 163 11.90 -16.82 8.54
C ASP A 163 10.66 -16.44 7.71
N TYR A 164 10.66 -16.84 6.43
CA TYR A 164 9.55 -16.55 5.53
C TYR A 164 8.22 -17.15 6.02
N ALA A 165 8.24 -18.37 6.56
CA ALA A 165 7.01 -19.04 6.98
C ALA A 165 6.36 -18.31 8.16
N ALA A 166 7.16 -17.88 9.13
CA ALA A 166 6.69 -17.12 10.29
C ALA A 166 6.18 -15.71 9.86
N LEU A 167 6.86 -15.01 8.95
CA LEU A 167 6.39 -13.74 8.40
C LEU A 167 5.04 -13.90 7.69
N LYS A 168 4.89 -14.94 6.87
CA LYS A 168 3.65 -15.26 6.15
C LYS A 168 2.52 -15.59 7.13
N GLN A 169 2.78 -16.44 8.10
CA GLN A 169 1.79 -16.83 9.11
C GLN A 169 1.30 -15.63 9.93
N ALA A 170 2.20 -14.78 10.39
CA ALA A 170 1.85 -13.57 11.14
C ALA A 170 1.02 -12.59 10.28
N HIS A 171 1.38 -12.43 8.99
CA HIS A 171 0.61 -11.63 8.04
C HIS A 171 -0.81 -12.19 7.87
N ILE A 172 -0.95 -13.49 7.55
CA ILE A 172 -2.25 -14.13 7.33
C ILE A 172 -3.12 -14.02 8.60
N ALA A 173 -2.58 -14.29 9.78
CA ALA A 173 -3.33 -14.23 11.02
C ALA A 173 -3.88 -12.82 11.30
N GLN A 174 -3.04 -11.79 11.15
CA GLN A 174 -3.46 -10.40 11.33
C GLN A 174 -4.46 -9.96 10.25
N TYR A 175 -4.22 -10.29 8.99
CA TYR A 175 -5.10 -9.94 7.88
C TYR A 175 -6.49 -10.57 8.06
N LYS A 176 -6.55 -11.86 8.33
CA LYS A 176 -7.80 -12.63 8.52
C LYS A 176 -8.59 -12.19 9.76
N SER A 177 -7.92 -11.69 10.80
CA SER A 177 -8.62 -11.16 11.98
C SER A 177 -9.59 -10.00 11.64
N MET A 178 -9.40 -9.36 10.50
CA MET A 178 -10.27 -8.30 9.98
C MET A 178 -11.07 -8.77 8.75
N PHE A 179 -10.41 -9.45 7.81
CA PHE A 179 -11.06 -9.86 6.55
C PHE A 179 -12.18 -10.87 6.77
N ASP A 180 -12.01 -11.85 7.65
CA ASP A 180 -12.97 -12.93 7.91
C ASP A 180 -14.20 -12.49 8.72
N ARG A 181 -14.26 -11.23 9.18
CA ARG A 181 -15.40 -10.70 9.95
C ARG A 181 -16.68 -10.58 9.13
N VAL A 182 -16.57 -10.46 7.81
CA VAL A 182 -17.73 -10.30 6.93
C VAL A 182 -17.66 -11.32 5.81
N LYS A 183 -18.74 -12.09 5.69
CA LYS A 183 -19.01 -13.01 4.61
C LYS A 183 -20.31 -12.61 3.94
N VAL A 184 -20.32 -12.63 2.62
CA VAL A 184 -21.52 -12.41 1.81
C VAL A 184 -21.74 -13.65 0.94
N ASP A 185 -22.99 -13.96 0.66
CA ASP A 185 -23.41 -15.05 -0.24
C ASP A 185 -24.58 -14.52 -1.07
N PHE A 186 -24.32 -14.25 -2.35
CA PHE A 186 -25.32 -13.75 -3.30
C PHE A 186 -25.88 -14.88 -4.18
N GLY A 187 -25.44 -16.12 -3.93
CA GLY A 187 -25.89 -17.30 -4.67
C GLY A 187 -24.73 -18.03 -5.34
N LYS A 188 -25.01 -18.73 -6.43
CA LYS A 188 -24.02 -19.56 -7.13
C LYS A 188 -23.85 -19.14 -8.58
N THR A 189 -22.62 -18.99 -8.99
CA THR A 189 -22.24 -18.81 -10.39
C THR A 189 -22.27 -20.14 -11.14
N GLU A 190 -22.68 -20.15 -12.38
CA GLU A 190 -22.60 -21.30 -13.26
C GLU A 190 -21.17 -21.84 -13.33
N PRO A 191 -20.94 -23.18 -13.17
CA PRO A 191 -19.60 -23.75 -13.03
C PRO A 191 -18.64 -23.40 -14.18
N GLU A 192 -19.12 -23.26 -15.39
CA GLU A 192 -18.28 -22.92 -16.56
C GLU A 192 -17.85 -21.46 -16.53
N VAL A 193 -18.68 -20.55 -15.99
CA VAL A 193 -18.34 -19.14 -15.78
C VAL A 193 -17.37 -18.99 -14.62
N ALA A 194 -17.57 -19.71 -13.52
CA ALA A 194 -16.73 -19.66 -12.33
C ALA A 194 -15.26 -20.05 -12.59
N LYS A 195 -15.00 -20.89 -13.62
CA LYS A 195 -13.64 -21.30 -14.04
C LYS A 195 -12.89 -20.21 -14.81
N LEU A 196 -13.59 -19.23 -15.35
CA LEU A 196 -12.98 -18.19 -16.20
C LEU A 196 -12.13 -17.22 -15.33
N PRO A 197 -11.03 -16.70 -15.88
CA PRO A 197 -10.31 -15.60 -15.28
C PRO A 197 -11.19 -14.34 -15.12
N ILE A 198 -10.92 -13.52 -14.12
CA ILE A 198 -11.72 -12.30 -13.85
C ILE A 198 -11.94 -11.41 -15.09
N PRO A 199 -10.94 -11.14 -15.96
CA PRO A 199 -11.19 -10.33 -17.16
C PRO A 199 -12.25 -10.94 -18.12
N GLU A 200 -12.32 -12.25 -18.20
CA GLU A 200 -13.31 -12.96 -19.05
C GLU A 200 -14.68 -12.99 -18.38
N ARG A 201 -14.74 -13.19 -17.05
CA ARG A 201 -15.96 -13.07 -16.25
C ARG A 201 -16.59 -11.69 -16.39
N LEU A 202 -15.78 -10.62 -16.30
CA LEU A 202 -16.26 -9.24 -16.51
C LEU A 202 -16.82 -9.00 -17.90
N LYS A 203 -16.23 -9.60 -18.95
CA LYS A 203 -16.79 -9.55 -20.32
C LYS A 203 -18.11 -10.29 -20.41
N ALA A 204 -18.21 -11.48 -19.83
CA ALA A 204 -19.43 -12.27 -19.79
C ALA A 204 -20.55 -11.54 -19.01
N TYR A 205 -20.23 -10.97 -17.87
CA TYR A 205 -21.15 -10.20 -17.01
C TYR A 205 -21.75 -8.99 -17.73
N LYS A 206 -20.96 -8.30 -18.56
CA LYS A 206 -21.46 -7.17 -19.37
C LYS A 206 -22.60 -7.55 -20.30
N ASN A 207 -22.60 -8.80 -20.81
CA ASN A 207 -23.61 -9.30 -21.72
C ASN A 207 -24.79 -9.95 -20.99
N LYS A 208 -24.51 -10.63 -19.87
CA LYS A 208 -25.50 -11.29 -19.02
C LYS A 208 -25.10 -11.05 -17.56
N PRO A 209 -25.68 -10.04 -16.86
CA PRO A 209 -25.32 -9.71 -15.49
C PRO A 209 -25.90 -10.74 -14.50
N SER A 210 -25.25 -11.89 -14.42
CA SER A 210 -25.63 -13.00 -13.55
C SER A 210 -24.38 -13.81 -13.20
N ASP A 211 -23.63 -13.32 -12.22
CA ASP A 211 -22.42 -13.96 -11.70
C ASP A 211 -22.25 -13.60 -10.21
N PRO A 212 -23.01 -14.27 -9.31
CA PRO A 212 -22.99 -13.97 -7.88
C PRO A 212 -21.60 -14.03 -7.25
N ASP A 213 -20.77 -15.02 -7.58
CA ASP A 213 -19.39 -15.11 -7.06
C ASP A 213 -18.50 -13.93 -7.50
N LEU A 214 -18.76 -13.33 -8.68
CA LEU A 214 -18.06 -12.13 -9.13
C LEU A 214 -18.50 -10.91 -8.32
N GLU A 215 -19.80 -10.81 -8.02
CA GLU A 215 -20.35 -9.73 -7.18
C GLU A 215 -19.82 -9.80 -5.75
N GLU A 216 -19.75 -11.01 -5.16
CA GLU A 216 -19.09 -11.27 -3.87
C GLU A 216 -17.61 -10.90 -3.91
N THR A 217 -16.92 -11.28 -4.98
CA THR A 217 -15.51 -10.94 -5.21
C THR A 217 -15.32 -9.41 -5.26
N MET A 218 -16.21 -8.70 -5.94
CA MET A 218 -16.18 -7.24 -6.03
C MET A 218 -16.35 -6.56 -4.66
N PHE A 219 -17.32 -7.04 -3.85
CA PHE A 219 -17.53 -6.58 -2.49
C PHE A 219 -16.28 -6.83 -1.62
N GLN A 220 -15.75 -8.04 -1.62
CA GLN A 220 -14.57 -8.39 -0.85
C GLN A 220 -13.30 -7.69 -1.36
N PHE A 221 -13.21 -7.41 -2.66
CA PHE A 221 -12.12 -6.62 -3.23
C PHE A 221 -12.16 -5.16 -2.74
N GLY A 222 -13.34 -4.55 -2.62
CA GLY A 222 -13.50 -3.23 -1.99
C GLY A 222 -13.01 -3.22 -0.55
N ARG A 223 -13.36 -4.25 0.25
CA ARG A 223 -12.84 -4.42 1.61
C ARG A 223 -11.31 -4.61 1.63
N TYR A 224 -10.78 -5.42 0.71
CA TYR A 224 -9.33 -5.59 0.57
C TYR A 224 -8.60 -4.27 0.28
N LEU A 225 -9.13 -3.43 -0.61
CA LEU A 225 -8.53 -2.14 -0.93
C LEU A 225 -8.46 -1.22 0.31
N LEU A 226 -9.54 -1.11 1.07
CA LEU A 226 -9.54 -0.31 2.30
C LEU A 226 -8.59 -0.89 3.35
N LEU A 227 -8.64 -2.20 3.57
CA LEU A 227 -7.82 -2.93 4.52
C LEU A 227 -6.32 -2.88 4.20
N SER A 228 -5.97 -2.79 2.92
CA SER A 228 -4.58 -2.72 2.44
C SER A 228 -4.02 -1.30 2.42
N SER A 229 -4.89 -0.27 2.40
CA SER A 229 -4.47 1.14 2.30
C SER A 229 -4.57 1.92 3.60
N SER A 230 -5.30 1.42 4.59
CA SER A 230 -5.67 2.21 5.78
C SER A 230 -5.53 1.39 7.05
N ARG A 231 -4.71 1.88 7.97
CA ARG A 231 -4.48 1.27 9.28
C ARG A 231 -4.35 2.36 10.35
N PRO A 232 -4.62 2.07 11.63
CA PRO A 232 -4.35 3.01 12.71
C PRO A 232 -2.91 3.51 12.67
N GLY A 233 -2.71 4.82 12.77
CA GLY A 233 -1.41 5.46 12.74
C GLY A 233 -0.77 5.63 11.34
N THR A 234 -1.47 5.25 10.26
CA THR A 234 -1.07 5.55 8.88
C THR A 234 -1.84 6.73 8.32
N LEU A 235 -1.32 7.31 7.22
CA LEU A 235 -2.12 8.20 6.39
C LEU A 235 -3.31 7.44 5.79
N PRO A 236 -4.46 8.10 5.58
CA PRO A 236 -5.59 7.49 4.90
C PRO A 236 -5.30 7.23 3.42
N ALA A 237 -6.17 6.44 2.77
CA ALA A 237 -6.17 6.28 1.32
C ALA A 237 -6.37 7.64 0.64
N ASN A 238 -5.46 7.98 -0.28
CA ASN A 238 -5.57 9.18 -1.10
C ASN A 238 -6.48 8.95 -2.33
N LEU A 239 -6.51 9.89 -3.27
CA LEU A 239 -7.34 9.82 -4.48
C LEU A 239 -7.14 8.53 -5.31
N GLN A 240 -5.96 7.93 -5.25
CA GLN A 240 -5.61 6.68 -5.93
C GLN A 240 -5.36 5.51 -4.95
N GLY A 241 -5.84 5.60 -3.72
CA GLY A 241 -5.53 4.63 -2.66
C GLY A 241 -4.06 4.75 -2.25
N LEU A 242 -3.28 3.71 -2.50
CA LEU A 242 -1.81 3.70 -2.41
C LEU A 242 -1.17 3.26 -3.73
N TRP A 243 -1.97 3.02 -4.77
CA TRP A 243 -1.54 2.42 -6.04
C TRP A 243 -1.24 3.50 -7.09
N ASN A 244 -0.12 4.19 -6.89
CA ASN A 244 0.42 5.18 -7.82
C ASN A 244 1.90 4.91 -8.06
N GLU A 245 2.31 4.92 -9.33
CA GLU A 245 3.72 4.72 -9.75
C GLU A 245 4.40 6.03 -10.23
N TYR A 246 3.68 7.13 -10.30
CA TYR A 246 4.18 8.38 -10.88
C TYR A 246 4.62 9.38 -9.81
N VAL A 247 5.76 10.04 -10.02
CA VAL A 247 6.19 11.20 -9.21
C VAL A 247 5.26 12.40 -9.41
N LYS A 248 4.65 12.51 -10.60
CA LYS A 248 3.64 13.50 -10.93
C LYS A 248 2.35 12.80 -11.30
N PRO A 249 1.60 12.29 -10.32
CA PRO A 249 0.37 11.55 -10.58
C PRO A 249 -0.75 12.47 -11.07
N PRO A 250 -1.76 11.90 -11.75
CA PRO A 250 -2.99 12.63 -12.04
C PRO A 250 -3.59 13.21 -10.75
N TRP A 251 -4.07 14.47 -10.84
CA TRP A 251 -4.69 15.17 -9.72
C TRP A 251 -3.82 15.26 -8.46
N ALA A 252 -2.49 15.22 -8.61
CA ALA A 252 -1.50 15.23 -7.54
C ALA A 252 -1.62 14.08 -6.53
N CYS A 253 -2.49 13.10 -6.74
CA CYS A 253 -2.78 11.99 -5.83
C CYS A 253 -3.06 12.48 -4.39
N ASP A 254 -3.75 13.62 -4.27
CA ASP A 254 -4.03 14.28 -3.01
C ASP A 254 -5.33 13.77 -2.34
N TYR A 255 -5.76 14.45 -1.30
CA TYR A 255 -7.05 14.21 -0.63
C TYR A 255 -8.08 15.19 -1.17
N HIS A 256 -8.97 14.71 -2.07
CA HIS A 256 -10.10 15.48 -2.55
C HIS A 256 -11.24 15.44 -1.54
N ASN A 257 -11.50 16.59 -0.89
CA ASN A 257 -12.41 16.69 0.24
C ASN A 257 -13.87 17.01 -0.16
N ASN A 258 -14.15 17.07 -1.46
CA ASN A 258 -15.50 17.39 -1.93
C ASN A 258 -16.40 16.15 -2.07
N ILE A 259 -15.81 14.94 -2.17
CA ILE A 259 -16.53 13.66 -2.19
C ILE A 259 -15.59 12.45 -2.10
N ASN A 260 -14.40 12.48 -2.73
CA ASN A 260 -13.59 11.29 -2.96
C ASN A 260 -13.12 10.63 -1.67
N VAL A 261 -12.56 11.40 -0.74
CA VAL A 261 -12.11 10.88 0.57
C VAL A 261 -13.30 10.31 1.34
N GLN A 262 -14.42 11.02 1.35
CA GLN A 262 -15.63 10.58 2.04
C GLN A 262 -16.14 9.26 1.46
N MET A 263 -16.19 9.14 0.13
CA MET A 263 -16.65 7.91 -0.53
C MET A 263 -15.71 6.73 -0.30
N ALA A 264 -14.39 6.98 -0.24
CA ALA A 264 -13.41 5.92 0.04
C ALA A 264 -13.62 5.27 1.41
N TYR A 265 -14.12 6.03 2.39
CA TYR A 265 -14.33 5.56 3.76
C TYR A 265 -15.79 5.29 4.14
N TRP A 266 -16.74 5.57 3.25
CA TRP A 266 -18.17 5.42 3.55
C TRP A 266 -18.55 3.98 3.94
N GLY A 267 -17.89 3.00 3.32
CA GLY A 267 -18.12 1.61 3.62
C GLY A 267 -17.37 1.05 4.85
N ALA A 268 -16.57 1.86 5.56
CA ALA A 268 -15.67 1.34 6.61
C ALA A 268 -16.44 0.68 7.76
N GLU A 269 -17.40 1.40 8.35
CA GLU A 269 -18.18 0.90 9.49
C GLU A 269 -19.15 -0.23 9.08
N PRO A 270 -20.00 -0.09 8.04
CA PRO A 270 -20.93 -1.15 7.65
C PRO A 270 -20.23 -2.41 7.12
N ALA A 271 -18.98 -2.28 6.64
CA ALA A 271 -18.18 -3.43 6.21
C ALA A 271 -17.28 -4.02 7.34
N ASN A 272 -17.50 -3.60 8.59
CA ASN A 272 -16.76 -4.06 9.79
C ASN A 272 -15.24 -3.90 9.67
N LEU A 273 -14.82 -2.67 9.26
CA LEU A 273 -13.42 -2.23 9.11
C LEU A 273 -13.18 -0.91 9.85
N SER A 274 -13.74 -0.76 11.05
CA SER A 274 -13.66 0.46 11.87
C SER A 274 -12.21 0.88 12.12
N GLU A 275 -11.28 -0.06 12.32
CA GLU A 275 -9.87 0.26 12.50
C GLU A 275 -9.25 0.91 11.24
N CYS A 276 -9.78 0.63 10.05
CA CYS A 276 -9.34 1.31 8.83
C CYS A 276 -9.88 2.74 8.78
N HIS A 277 -11.07 2.99 9.33
CA HIS A 277 -11.65 4.34 9.44
C HIS A 277 -10.83 5.26 10.35
N GLN A 278 -10.19 4.70 11.38
CA GLN A 278 -9.32 5.45 12.29
C GLN A 278 -8.24 6.24 11.55
N ALA A 279 -7.70 5.73 10.44
CA ALA A 279 -6.71 6.45 9.65
C ALA A 279 -7.25 7.80 9.11
N LEU A 280 -8.52 7.85 8.72
CA LEU A 280 -9.17 9.11 8.32
C LEU A 280 -9.41 10.03 9.52
N VAL A 281 -9.85 9.49 10.64
CA VAL A 281 -10.08 10.26 11.89
C VAL A 281 -8.79 10.92 12.35
N ASP A 282 -7.69 10.16 12.44
CA ASP A 282 -6.37 10.65 12.81
C ASP A 282 -5.88 11.76 11.86
N TYR A 283 -6.09 11.58 10.56
CA TYR A 283 -5.75 12.58 9.56
C TYR A 283 -6.53 13.89 9.74
N VAL A 284 -7.85 13.81 9.93
CA VAL A 284 -8.70 14.98 10.14
C VAL A 284 -8.30 15.74 11.39
N GLU A 285 -7.99 15.03 12.48
CA GLU A 285 -7.51 15.65 13.72
C GLU A 285 -6.19 16.37 13.50
N ALA A 286 -5.23 15.74 12.81
CA ALA A 286 -3.92 16.33 12.52
C ALA A 286 -4.00 17.56 11.59
N MET A 287 -4.95 17.57 10.61
CA MET A 287 -5.12 18.66 9.65
C MET A 287 -5.95 19.83 10.19
N ALA A 288 -6.85 19.61 11.14
CA ALA A 288 -7.79 20.61 11.63
C ALA A 288 -7.12 21.91 12.14
N PRO A 289 -5.97 21.90 12.85
CA PRO A 289 -5.27 23.12 13.25
C PRO A 289 -4.85 23.98 12.05
N GLY A 290 -4.18 23.40 11.05
CA GLY A 290 -3.74 24.12 9.86
C GLY A 290 -4.92 24.61 9.01
N CYS A 291 -5.98 23.83 8.90
CA CYS A 291 -7.22 24.24 8.23
C CYS A 291 -7.90 25.41 8.97
N ARG A 292 -7.84 25.43 10.31
CA ARG A 292 -8.37 26.54 11.12
C ARG A 292 -7.57 27.81 10.87
N ASP A 293 -6.25 27.75 10.92
CA ASP A 293 -5.38 28.90 10.67
C ASP A 293 -5.62 29.49 9.28
N ALA A 294 -5.70 28.64 8.26
CA ALA A 294 -6.00 29.05 6.89
C ALA A 294 -7.40 29.67 6.73
N SER A 295 -8.41 29.12 7.43
CA SER A 295 -9.78 29.65 7.40
C SER A 295 -9.87 31.00 8.09
N GLN A 296 -9.23 31.15 9.23
CA GLN A 296 -9.25 32.39 10.01
C GLN A 296 -8.46 33.53 9.36
N ALA A 297 -7.38 33.21 8.64
CA ALA A 297 -6.64 34.17 7.83
C ALA A 297 -7.41 34.68 6.61
N ASN A 298 -8.46 33.98 6.18
CA ASN A 298 -9.25 34.37 5.02
C ASN A 298 -10.35 35.39 5.37
N LYS A 299 -10.11 36.66 5.03
CA LYS A 299 -11.06 37.77 5.29
C LYS A 299 -12.47 37.54 4.72
N LYS A 300 -12.64 36.68 3.71
CA LYS A 300 -13.98 36.33 3.17
C LYS A 300 -14.84 35.56 4.16
N PHE A 301 -14.25 34.96 5.17
CA PHE A 301 -14.95 34.23 6.24
C PHE A 301 -15.16 35.08 7.51
N ASN A 302 -14.76 36.36 7.51
CA ASN A 302 -14.99 37.19 8.67
C ASN A 302 -16.48 37.31 8.98
N THR A 303 -16.77 37.46 10.26
CA THR A 303 -18.10 37.81 10.76
C THR A 303 -18.52 39.20 10.28
N LYS A 304 -19.79 39.56 10.43
CA LYS A 304 -20.28 40.87 9.99
C LYS A 304 -19.57 42.05 10.66
N ASP A 305 -19.04 41.88 11.86
CA ASP A 305 -18.23 42.85 12.59
C ASP A 305 -16.74 42.77 12.27
N GLY A 306 -16.37 42.08 11.21
CA GLY A 306 -15.00 42.00 10.70
C GLY A 306 -14.03 41.07 11.45
N LYS A 307 -14.52 40.30 12.41
CA LYS A 307 -13.67 39.35 13.20
C LYS A 307 -13.53 38.03 12.46
N PRO A 308 -12.37 37.34 12.64
CA PRO A 308 -12.18 35.99 12.12
C PRO A 308 -13.23 35.01 12.64
N VAL A 309 -13.66 34.09 11.77
CA VAL A 309 -14.57 33.01 12.20
C VAL A 309 -13.88 32.08 13.20
N ARG A 310 -14.65 31.54 14.13
CA ARG A 310 -14.12 30.61 15.14
C ARG A 310 -13.92 29.20 14.63
N GLY A 311 -14.62 28.81 13.57
CA GLY A 311 -14.59 27.49 12.96
C GLY A 311 -13.44 27.29 11.98
N TRP A 312 -13.49 26.20 11.26
CA TRP A 312 -12.57 25.86 10.18
C TRP A 312 -13.31 25.16 9.04
N THR A 313 -12.73 25.19 7.86
CA THR A 313 -13.17 24.39 6.74
C THR A 313 -11.96 23.95 5.89
N VAL A 314 -12.21 23.11 4.91
CA VAL A 314 -11.20 22.58 4.00
C VAL A 314 -11.35 23.19 2.60
N ARG A 315 -10.31 23.04 1.80
CA ARG A 315 -10.39 23.23 0.36
C ARG A 315 -10.68 21.91 -0.33
N THR A 316 -11.03 21.94 -1.61
CA THR A 316 -11.30 20.75 -2.42
C THR A 316 -10.09 19.79 -2.42
N SER A 317 -8.87 20.34 -2.52
CA SER A 317 -7.62 19.59 -2.56
C SER A 317 -6.82 19.87 -1.28
N GLN A 318 -6.29 18.82 -0.67
CA GLN A 318 -5.46 18.91 0.53
C GLN A 318 -4.34 17.87 0.47
N ASN A 319 -3.15 18.24 0.90
CA ASN A 319 -2.00 17.34 0.95
C ASN A 319 -1.70 16.89 2.40
N ILE A 320 -0.69 16.02 2.54
CA ILE A 320 -0.28 15.45 3.85
C ILE A 320 0.37 16.46 4.80
N PHE A 321 0.67 17.67 4.35
CA PHE A 321 1.29 18.74 5.14
C PHE A 321 0.30 19.86 5.49
N GLY A 322 -1.00 19.59 5.43
CA GLY A 322 -2.04 20.60 5.68
C GLY A 322 -2.17 21.67 4.59
N GLY A 323 -1.41 21.53 3.49
CA GLY A 323 -1.52 22.42 2.34
C GLY A 323 -2.88 22.28 1.65
N ASN A 324 -3.45 23.42 1.26
CA ASN A 324 -4.80 23.51 0.71
C ASN A 324 -4.76 24.09 -0.70
N GLY A 325 -5.44 23.44 -1.64
CA GLY A 325 -5.56 23.85 -3.03
C GLY A 325 -7.02 23.99 -3.50
N TRP A 326 -7.18 24.70 -4.60
CA TRP A 326 -8.46 24.93 -5.30
C TRP A 326 -9.47 25.74 -4.48
N ALA A 327 -10.76 25.55 -4.79
CA ALA A 327 -11.84 26.28 -4.13
C ALA A 327 -12.06 25.82 -2.68
N TRP A 328 -12.60 26.71 -1.86
CA TRP A 328 -13.06 26.36 -0.53
C TRP A 328 -14.27 25.43 -0.63
N ASN A 329 -14.20 24.33 0.08
CA ASN A 329 -15.30 23.38 0.24
C ASN A 329 -15.94 23.59 1.62
N ILE A 330 -16.82 24.58 1.72
CA ILE A 330 -17.41 25.00 3.01
C ILE A 330 -18.06 23.83 3.76
N PRO A 331 -18.82 22.90 3.15
CA PRO A 331 -19.41 21.77 3.86
C PRO A 331 -18.42 20.63 4.16
N GLY A 332 -17.17 20.70 3.72
CA GLY A 332 -16.24 19.57 3.81
C GLY A 332 -15.92 19.14 5.23
N ASN A 333 -15.76 20.08 6.15
CA ASN A 333 -15.55 19.77 7.56
C ASN A 333 -16.78 19.15 8.22
N ALA A 334 -17.98 19.59 7.85
CA ALA A 334 -19.21 18.98 8.34
C ALA A 334 -19.35 17.54 7.84
N TRP A 335 -18.94 17.26 6.61
CA TRP A 335 -18.95 15.91 6.07
C TRP A 335 -17.91 15.00 6.77
N TYR A 336 -16.74 15.54 7.11
CA TYR A 336 -15.79 14.82 7.98
C TYR A 336 -16.38 14.54 9.38
N ALA A 337 -17.13 15.49 9.93
CA ALA A 337 -17.80 15.29 11.21
C ALA A 337 -18.82 14.13 11.19
N LEU A 338 -19.47 13.86 10.05
CA LEU A 338 -20.31 12.67 9.89
C LEU A 338 -19.51 11.38 9.98
N HIS A 339 -18.33 11.31 9.34
CA HIS A 339 -17.45 10.15 9.46
C HIS A 339 -16.99 9.91 10.89
N ILE A 340 -16.63 10.98 11.60
CA ILE A 340 -16.23 10.89 13.01
C ILE A 340 -17.41 10.42 13.88
N TRP A 341 -18.60 10.92 13.59
CA TRP A 341 -19.82 10.49 14.30
C TRP A 341 -20.13 9.01 14.04
N GLU A 342 -20.11 8.54 12.81
CA GLU A 342 -20.34 7.14 12.45
C GLU A 342 -19.28 6.22 13.08
N HIS A 343 -18.05 6.68 13.21
CA HIS A 343 -16.98 5.94 13.88
C HIS A 343 -17.17 5.85 15.41
N TYR A 344 -17.78 6.87 16.00
CA TYR A 344 -18.06 6.92 17.45
C TYR A 344 -19.34 6.15 17.84
N ALA A 345 -20.37 6.15 17.00
CA ALA A 345 -21.70 5.59 17.28
C ALA A 345 -21.71 4.05 17.14
#